data_c05175243ba72bdcd189e535b80a54f5
#
_entry.id   c05175243ba72bdcd189e535b80a54f5
#
_cell.length_a   1.000
_cell.length_b   1.000
_cell.length_c   1.000
_cell.angle_alpha   90.00
_cell.angle_beta   90.00
_cell.angle_gamma   90.00
#
_symmetry.space_group_name_H-M   'P 1'
#
loop_
_entity.id
_entity.type
_entity.pdbx_description
1 polymer ?
#
loop_
_entity_poly.entity_id
_entity_poly.type
_entity_poly.pdbx_seq_one_letter_code
_entity_poly.pdbx_strand_id
1 'polypeptide(L)'
;MKKALLAAIFLGVVLFLAACGGDDTEETGDTGSSDDSSATTQIDITASNFALDPAEHTVNAGEEVKISLTNDEGMHGIAIDELDVNIEGEGEATFTPEEPGEYTIYCNIPCGQGHDDMISTLIVQ
;
A
#
# COMPACT_ATOMS: atom_id res chain seq x y z
N MET A 1 64.44 3.29 3.08
CA MET A 1 63.44 2.65 3.91
C MET A 1 62.10 3.36 3.84
N LYS A 2 62.06 4.64 3.86
CA LYS A 2 60.79 5.37 3.87
C LYS A 2 59.98 5.13 2.60
N LYS A 3 60.66 5.05 1.45
CA LYS A 3 59.96 4.82 0.18
C LYS A 3 59.35 3.45 0.06
N ALA A 4 59.98 2.45 0.68
CA ALA A 4 59.44 1.10 0.67
C ALA A 4 58.20 1.00 1.55
N LEU A 5 58.20 1.74 2.63
CA LEU A 5 57.06 1.72 3.54
C LEU A 5 55.81 2.33 2.91
N LEU A 6 56.03 3.44 2.18
CA LEU A 6 54.90 4.09 1.51
C LEU A 6 54.34 3.21 0.39
N ALA A 7 55.23 2.48 -0.32
CA ALA A 7 54.75 1.58 -1.36
C ALA A 7 53.91 0.44 -0.79
N ALA A 8 54.28 -0.03 0.41
CA ALA A 8 53.51 -1.10 1.03
C ALA A 8 52.13 -0.63 1.48
N ILE A 9 52.09 0.62 1.94
CA ILE A 9 50.81 1.19 2.38
C ILE A 9 49.88 1.35 1.19
N PHE A 10 50.42 1.85 0.07
CA PHE A 10 49.59 2.03 -1.13
C PHE A 10 49.05 0.68 -1.62
N LEU A 11 49.89 -0.35 -1.60
CA LEU A 11 49.43 -1.65 -2.05
C LEU A 11 48.34 -2.21 -1.13
N GLY A 12 48.47 -2.00 0.12
CA GLY A 12 47.48 -2.46 1.08
C GLY A 12 46.12 -1.76 0.90
N VAL A 13 46.17 -0.46 0.63
CA VAL A 13 44.96 0.33 0.43
C VAL A 13 44.24 -0.12 -0.84
N VAL A 14 44.98 -0.38 -1.91
CA VAL A 14 44.37 -0.84 -3.16
C VAL A 14 43.69 -2.20 -2.97
N LEU A 15 44.32 -3.09 -2.23
CA LEU A 15 43.75 -4.40 -2.01
C LEU A 15 42.47 -4.30 -1.13
N PHE A 16 42.49 -3.36 -0.22
CA PHE A 16 41.30 -3.22 0.64
C PHE A 16 40.11 -2.70 -0.16
N LEU A 17 40.35 -1.77 -1.08
CA LEU A 17 39.27 -1.25 -1.91
C LEU A 17 38.74 -2.30 -2.86
N ALA A 18 39.58 -3.17 -3.34
CA ALA A 18 39.13 -4.22 -4.23
C ALA A 18 38.26 -5.26 -3.49
N ALA A 19 38.55 -5.44 -2.21
CA ALA A 19 37.78 -6.40 -1.45
C ALA A 19 36.39 -5.86 -1.10
N CYS A 20 36.31 -4.54 -1.05
CA CYS A 20 35.03 -4.01 -0.73
C CYS A 20 34.11 -3.96 -1.89
N GLY A 21 34.63 -4.05 -3.04
CA GLY A 21 33.79 -3.87 -4.18
C GLY A 21 32.95 -5.03 -4.51
N GLY A 22 33.21 -6.10 -3.81
CA GLY A 22 32.54 -7.18 -4.31
C GLY A 22 31.21 -7.41 -3.79
N ASP A 23 30.90 -6.77 -2.90
CA ASP A 23 29.88 -7.25 -2.47
C ASP A 23 28.71 -6.66 -2.64
N ASP A 24 28.64 -5.70 -2.77
CA ASP A 24 27.53 -5.08 -2.79
C ASP A 24 26.58 -5.40 -3.64
N THR A 25 26.81 -5.75 -4.29
CA THR A 25 26.00 -5.97 -5.19
C THR A 25 24.75 -6.24 -4.84
N GLU A 26 24.66 -6.85 -4.32
CA GLU A 26 23.53 -7.22 -4.22
C GLU A 26 22.60 -6.60 -3.85
N GLU A 27 22.54 -6.37 -3.32
CA GLU A 27 21.57 -5.89 -2.89
C GLU A 27 20.94 -5.18 -3.41
N THR A 28 21.22 -4.77 -3.60
CA THR A 28 20.82 -3.99 -4.13
C THR A 28 19.80 -4.06 -4.70
N GLY A 29 19.97 -4.39 -5.00
CA GLY A 29 19.05 -4.25 -5.58
C GLY A 29 17.98 -4.12 -5.17
N ASP A 30 17.94 -4.28 -4.72
CA ASP A 30 16.93 -4.22 -4.32
C ASP A 30 16.26 -3.46 -4.40
N THR A 31 16.40 -3.17 -4.38
CA THR A 31 15.92 -2.52 -4.22
C THR A 31 15.32 -1.75 -4.62
N GLY A 32 15.80 -1.34 -4.51
CA GLY A 32 15.30 -0.38 -4.69
C GLY A 32 14.35 -0.23 -5.40
N SER A 33 14.56 -0.31 -5.89
CA SER A 33 13.76 -0.28 -6.72
C SER A 33 12.55 -0.16 -6.44
N SER A 34 12.45 -0.66 -6.06
CA SER A 34 11.27 -0.71 -5.70
C SER A 34 10.66 0.41 -5.69
N ASP A 35 11.14 1.12 -5.31
CA ASP A 35 10.64 2.19 -5.17
C ASP A 35 9.99 2.82 -6.14
N ASP A 36 10.29 2.75 -7.00
CA ASP A 36 9.73 3.47 -7.91
C ASP A 36 8.41 3.06 -8.21
N SER A 37 8.01 2.11 -7.85
CA SER A 37 6.75 1.82 -8.24
C SER A 37 5.88 2.58 -7.42
N SER A 38 5.04 3.24 -7.87
CA SER A 38 4.04 3.87 -7.17
C SER A 38 3.36 2.76 -6.46
N ALA A 39 3.60 2.67 -5.23
CA ALA A 39 3.05 1.62 -4.46
C ALA A 39 1.55 1.82 -4.43
N THR A 40 0.83 0.92 -4.96
CA THR A 40 -0.62 0.93 -4.88
C THR A 40 -1.00 0.36 -3.52
N THR A 41 -1.64 1.16 -2.71
CA THR A 41 -2.12 0.69 -1.40
C THR A 41 -3.34 -0.19 -1.60
N GLN A 42 -3.36 -1.35 -0.97
CA GLN A 42 -4.45 -2.30 -1.11
C GLN A 42 -5.36 -2.25 0.13
N ILE A 43 -6.66 -2.14 -0.10
CA ILE A 43 -7.68 -2.24 0.95
C ILE A 43 -8.59 -3.41 0.59
N ASP A 44 -8.75 -4.34 1.51
CA ASP A 44 -9.64 -5.48 1.32
C ASP A 44 -10.76 -5.39 2.35
N ILE A 45 -11.99 -5.34 1.88
CA ILE A 45 -13.19 -5.27 2.72
C ILE A 45 -13.97 -6.57 2.59
N THR A 46 -14.35 -7.13 3.72
CA THR A 46 -15.24 -8.28 3.77
C THR A 46 -16.59 -7.82 4.31
N ALA A 47 -17.66 -8.11 3.57
CA ALA A 47 -19.01 -7.77 4.00
C ALA A 47 -19.73 -9.01 4.53
N SER A 48 -20.38 -8.85 5.64
CA SER A 48 -21.26 -9.89 6.20
C SER A 48 -22.58 -9.25 6.62
N ASN A 49 -23.50 -10.00 7.22
CA ASN A 49 -24.78 -9.49 7.66
C ASN A 49 -24.67 -9.05 9.14
N PHE A 50 -24.54 -7.78 9.47
CA PHE A 50 -24.54 -6.61 8.62
C PHE A 50 -23.35 -5.75 9.03
N ALA A 51 -22.22 -5.98 8.47
CA ALA A 51 -20.99 -5.29 8.84
C ALA A 51 -20.01 -5.22 7.67
N LEU A 52 -19.21 -4.19 7.63
CA LEU A 52 -18.05 -4.08 6.75
C LEU A 52 -16.80 -4.22 7.62
N ASP A 53 -15.92 -5.15 7.29
CA ASP A 53 -14.72 -5.42 8.08
C ASP A 53 -13.47 -5.28 7.22
N PRO A 54 -12.47 -4.54 7.67
CA PRO A 54 -12.39 -3.78 8.93
C PRO A 54 -13.26 -2.52 8.93
N ALA A 55 -13.54 -2.02 10.10
CA ALA A 55 -14.39 -0.84 10.24
C ALA A 55 -13.66 0.47 9.92
N GLU A 56 -12.35 0.41 9.72
CA GLU A 56 -11.55 1.60 9.46
C GLU A 56 -10.32 1.27 8.63
N HIS A 57 -9.97 2.14 7.71
CA HIS A 57 -8.78 2.03 6.86
C HIS A 57 -8.04 3.36 6.83
N THR A 58 -6.72 3.33 6.72
CA THR A 58 -5.91 4.54 6.61
C THR A 58 -5.04 4.49 5.36
N VAL A 59 -5.07 5.56 4.56
CA VAL A 59 -4.25 5.69 3.35
C VAL A 59 -3.67 7.10 3.31
N ASN A 60 -2.76 7.34 2.36
CA ASN A 60 -2.17 8.68 2.20
C ASN A 60 -2.77 9.40 1.01
N ALA A 61 -2.92 10.71 1.13
CA ALA A 61 -3.37 11.53 0.02
C ALA A 61 -2.36 11.46 -1.13
N GLY A 62 -2.85 11.36 -2.33
CA GLY A 62 -2.02 11.28 -3.53
C GLY A 62 -1.54 9.89 -3.90
N GLU A 63 -1.81 8.89 -3.07
CA GLU A 63 -1.43 7.53 -3.40
C GLU A 63 -2.57 6.82 -4.10
N GLU A 64 -2.24 5.98 -5.05
CA GLU A 64 -3.24 5.17 -5.71
C GLU A 64 -3.68 4.05 -4.78
N VAL A 65 -4.95 3.88 -4.60
CA VAL A 65 -5.56 2.90 -3.70
C VAL A 65 -6.39 1.93 -4.53
N LYS A 66 -6.18 0.65 -4.29
CA LYS A 66 -7.04 -0.39 -4.84
C LYS A 66 -7.89 -0.94 -3.72
N ILE A 67 -9.20 -0.89 -3.88
CA ILE A 67 -10.14 -1.38 -2.87
C ILE A 67 -10.89 -2.59 -3.45
N SER A 68 -11.02 -3.64 -2.66
CA SER A 68 -11.74 -4.84 -3.06
C SER A 68 -12.86 -5.15 -2.08
N LEU A 69 -13.94 -5.73 -2.55
CA LEU A 69 -15.06 -6.19 -1.74
C LEU A 69 -15.30 -7.67 -1.97
N THR A 70 -15.36 -8.41 -0.87
CA THR A 70 -15.74 -9.82 -0.85
C THR A 70 -16.97 -9.99 0.05
N ASN A 71 -17.96 -10.76 -0.38
CA ASN A 71 -19.14 -11.04 0.42
C ASN A 71 -19.00 -12.39 1.13
N ASP A 72 -18.94 -12.37 2.45
CA ASP A 72 -18.89 -13.59 3.25
C ASP A 72 -20.31 -14.08 3.55
N GLU A 73 -21.23 -13.17 3.80
CA GLU A 73 -22.62 -13.51 4.00
C GLU A 73 -23.49 -12.47 3.31
N GLY A 74 -24.48 -12.92 2.54
CA GLY A 74 -25.41 -12.02 1.88
C GLY A 74 -24.86 -11.47 0.58
N MET A 75 -25.47 -10.41 0.10
CA MET A 75 -25.02 -9.72 -1.10
C MET A 75 -24.97 -8.24 -0.79
N HIS A 76 -23.79 -7.68 -0.81
CA HIS A 76 -23.54 -6.31 -0.47
C HIS A 76 -22.70 -5.66 -1.55
N GLY A 77 -22.72 -4.36 -1.64
CA GLY A 77 -21.82 -3.55 -2.44
C GLY A 77 -21.30 -2.44 -1.57
N ILE A 78 -20.36 -1.65 -2.06
CA ILE A 78 -19.84 -0.50 -1.33
C ILE A 78 -19.71 0.72 -2.23
N ALA A 79 -19.82 1.90 -1.64
CA ALA A 79 -19.56 3.14 -2.33
C ALA A 79 -18.85 4.14 -1.41
N ILE A 80 -18.11 5.07 -2.03
CA ILE A 80 -17.54 6.25 -1.39
C ILE A 80 -17.86 7.40 -2.34
N ASP A 81 -18.91 8.14 -2.04
CA ASP A 81 -19.42 9.14 -2.98
C ASP A 81 -18.40 10.20 -3.37
N GLU A 82 -17.64 10.70 -2.40
CA GLU A 82 -16.73 11.78 -2.65
C GLU A 82 -15.52 11.35 -3.50
N LEU A 83 -15.30 10.06 -3.65
CA LEU A 83 -14.17 9.52 -4.40
C LEU A 83 -14.62 8.74 -5.65
N ASP A 84 -15.91 8.82 -5.98
CA ASP A 84 -16.49 8.14 -7.14
C ASP A 84 -16.23 6.63 -7.14
N VAL A 85 -16.17 6.02 -5.98
CA VAL A 85 -16.02 4.58 -5.84
C VAL A 85 -17.40 3.93 -5.77
N ASN A 86 -17.65 2.95 -6.61
CA ASN A 86 -18.93 2.24 -6.61
C ASN A 86 -18.71 0.79 -7.04
N ILE A 87 -18.90 -0.15 -6.12
CA ILE A 87 -18.76 -1.58 -6.37
C ILE A 87 -20.09 -2.25 -6.00
N GLU A 88 -20.80 -2.77 -7.00
CA GLU A 88 -22.06 -3.44 -6.77
C GLU A 88 -21.83 -4.95 -6.74
N GLY A 89 -21.89 -5.55 -5.56
CA GLY A 89 -21.52 -6.94 -5.37
C GLY A 89 -20.03 -7.06 -5.14
N GLU A 90 -19.46 -8.22 -5.43
CA GLU A 90 -18.03 -8.41 -5.28
C GLU A 90 -17.28 -7.76 -6.44
N GLY A 91 -16.14 -7.20 -6.15
CA GLY A 91 -15.34 -6.55 -7.19
C GLY A 91 -14.25 -5.67 -6.64
N GLU A 92 -13.63 -4.90 -7.51
CA GLU A 92 -12.52 -4.04 -7.18
C GLU A 92 -12.68 -2.68 -7.87
N ALA A 93 -12.10 -1.67 -7.26
CA ALA A 93 -12.02 -0.34 -7.85
C ALA A 93 -10.68 0.28 -7.47
N THR A 94 -10.24 1.25 -8.27
CA THR A 94 -9.00 1.98 -8.00
C THR A 94 -9.31 3.46 -7.99
N PHE A 95 -8.75 4.17 -7.02
CA PHE A 95 -8.96 5.60 -6.89
C PHE A 95 -7.73 6.25 -6.24
N THR A 96 -7.62 7.57 -6.33
CA THR A 96 -6.54 8.32 -5.71
C THR A 96 -7.16 9.47 -4.92
N PRO A 97 -7.20 9.37 -3.58
CA PRO A 97 -7.76 10.46 -2.79
C PRO A 97 -6.75 11.61 -2.74
N GLU A 98 -7.17 12.80 -3.09
CA GLU A 98 -6.25 13.93 -3.11
C GLU A 98 -6.30 14.77 -1.85
N GLU A 99 -7.38 14.74 -1.12
CA GLU A 99 -7.55 15.56 0.06
C GLU A 99 -7.59 14.75 1.34
N PRO A 100 -6.82 15.13 2.35
CA PRO A 100 -6.90 14.46 3.65
C PRO A 100 -8.27 14.66 4.27
N GLY A 101 -8.74 13.66 4.98
CA GLY A 101 -10.05 13.73 5.64
C GLY A 101 -10.58 12.34 5.94
N GLU A 102 -11.82 12.30 6.44
CA GLU A 102 -12.50 11.06 6.72
C GLU A 102 -13.63 10.89 5.71
N TYR A 103 -13.67 9.75 5.06
CA TYR A 103 -14.64 9.43 4.03
C TYR A 103 -15.45 8.22 4.46
N THR A 104 -16.73 8.24 4.19
CA THR A 104 -17.61 7.13 4.57
C THR A 104 -17.67 6.08 3.46
N ILE A 105 -17.38 4.84 3.82
CA ILE A 105 -17.62 3.69 2.96
C ILE A 105 -18.92 3.09 3.44
N TYR A 106 -19.90 2.92 2.57
CA TYR A 106 -21.20 2.42 2.97
C TYR A 106 -21.74 1.37 2.00
N CYS A 107 -22.69 0.56 2.46
CA CYS A 107 -23.33 -0.43 1.59
C CYS A 107 -24.26 0.29 0.61
N ASN A 108 -24.08 0.06 -0.68
CA ASN A 108 -24.82 0.79 -1.71
C ASN A 108 -25.95 -0.01 -2.36
N ILE A 109 -26.24 -1.21 -1.89
CA ILE A 109 -27.36 -2.01 -2.40
C ILE A 109 -28.27 -2.44 -1.23
N PRO A 110 -29.58 -2.52 -1.43
CA PRO A 110 -30.47 -2.95 -0.38
C PRO A 110 -30.16 -4.39 0.02
N CYS A 111 -29.75 -4.60 1.26
CA CYS A 111 -29.32 -5.91 1.71
C CYS A 111 -30.06 -6.45 2.93
N GLY A 112 -30.97 -5.69 3.51
CA GLY A 112 -31.77 -6.15 4.65
C GLY A 112 -31.91 -5.12 5.74
N GLN A 113 -32.26 -5.57 6.94
CA GLN A 113 -32.60 -4.64 8.02
C GLN A 113 -31.41 -3.90 8.60
N GLY A 114 -30.20 -4.43 8.46
CA GLY A 114 -29.00 -3.78 8.95
C GLY A 114 -28.27 -2.99 7.88
N HIS A 115 -28.90 -2.73 6.75
CA HIS A 115 -28.28 -1.99 5.65
C HIS A 115 -27.69 -0.66 6.10
N ASP A 116 -28.44 0.10 6.88
CA ASP A 116 -27.98 1.44 7.28
C ASP A 116 -26.84 1.41 8.29
N ASP A 117 -26.56 0.25 8.88
CA ASP A 117 -25.48 0.14 9.86
C ASP A 117 -24.17 -0.32 9.20
N MET A 118 -24.21 -0.68 7.95
CA MET A 118 -23.03 -1.20 7.24
C MET A 118 -22.14 -0.06 6.75
N ILE A 119 -21.31 0.42 7.66
CA ILE A 119 -20.44 1.56 7.43
C ILE A 119 -19.01 1.22 7.84
N SER A 120 -18.04 1.68 7.06
CA SER A 120 -16.62 1.66 7.39
C SER A 120 -16.07 3.07 7.11
N THR A 121 -14.94 3.42 7.70
CA THR A 121 -14.34 4.72 7.54
C THR A 121 -13.00 4.62 6.79
N LEU A 122 -12.81 5.48 5.81
CA LEU A 122 -11.52 5.64 5.16
C LEU A 122 -10.90 6.94 5.65
N ILE A 123 -9.75 6.85 6.31
CA ILE A 123 -8.99 8.00 6.78
C ILE A 123 -7.88 8.27 5.78
N VAL A 124 -7.88 9.46 5.19
CA VAL A 124 -6.84 9.92 4.26
C VAL A 124 -5.96 10.91 5.00
N GLN A 125 -4.64 10.66 5.05
CA GLN A 125 -3.67 11.50 5.75
C GLN A 125 -2.82 12.32 4.80
#